data_146322a9f5fa350ffbd39a304e743b65
#
_entry.id   146322a9f5fa350ffbd39a304e743b65
#
_cell.length_a   1.000
_cell.length_b   1.000
_cell.length_c   1.000
_cell.angle_alpha   90.00
_cell.angle_beta   90.00
_cell.angle_gamma   90.00
#
_symmetry.space_group_name_H-M   'P 1'
#
loop_
_entity.id
_entity.type
_entity.pdbx_description
1 polymer ?
#
loop_
_entity_poly.entity_id
_entity_poly.type
_entity_poly.pdbx_seq_one_letter_code
_entity_poly.pdbx_strand_id
1 'polypeptide(L)'
;VARIGAAHVPYDQVMANDNTCVIAIDAGTTGVRSRAVHLDGRPAIAEYREFTQHFPAPGLVEHDAKEIADAVIATLSTVINRVGAANVAAIGITNQRETVVAWDRTTGEPFGTAIVWQDRRTASRCEDLAARGHLDLVRRRTGLVLDPYFSGTKYEWLIEHRDLPRDGRLALGTIDSWLLWRLAGGAHLTDVSNASRTMLFDITTLQWDPELCELLNVPMGALPEVRPSSGRFGVTTGVADVPDGIPISGVAGDQQAALFGQCCFAPGAAKNTYGTGSFVLMNVGSTCPDPTEGMLTTVGWQLDDGSVTYALEGAIFVTGAAVQWMRDGLGIIDDAAQTGQLAASVPDSGGVICVPAFTGLGSPWWDPHARGTIVGITRGSTAAHLARAVVESMAYQTRDVVDAMTAASGVSLADLRVDGGAAAMDLLLQFQADQLGVTVRRPTDTETTALGAARLAGLAEGVWPDLDTLSRAWKLDKEFAPTPDRTQADVGHAQWLRAVERSRNWEQ
;
A
#
# COMPACT_ATOMS: atom_id res chain seq x y z
N VAL A 1 19.90 -22.69 21.72
CA VAL A 1 18.87 -21.67 21.54
C VAL A 1 17.61 -22.21 22.18
N ALA A 2 17.25 -21.70 23.37
CA ALA A 2 16.07 -22.11 24.11
C ALA A 2 14.83 -21.51 23.43
N ARG A 3 13.89 -22.36 23.02
CA ARG A 3 12.54 -21.94 22.65
C ARG A 3 11.88 -21.32 23.89
N ILE A 4 11.71 -20.01 23.91
CA ILE A 4 10.84 -19.35 24.87
C ILE A 4 9.42 -19.68 24.40
N GLY A 5 8.80 -20.67 25.03
CA GLY A 5 7.40 -20.98 24.82
C GLY A 5 6.56 -19.79 25.27
N ALA A 6 6.03 -19.02 24.34
CA ALA A 6 5.01 -18.03 24.63
C ALA A 6 3.81 -18.78 25.24
N ALA A 7 3.37 -18.37 26.43
CA ALA A 7 2.14 -18.87 27.01
C ALA A 7 0.98 -18.44 26.09
N HIS A 8 0.46 -19.39 25.33
CA HIS A 8 -0.73 -19.21 24.52
C HIS A 8 -1.90 -19.00 25.47
N VAL A 9 -2.48 -17.81 25.49
CA VAL A 9 -3.72 -17.55 26.23
C VAL A 9 -4.84 -18.29 25.48
N PRO A 10 -5.57 -19.22 26.11
CA PRO A 10 -6.63 -19.93 25.41
C PRO A 10 -7.69 -18.98 24.87
N TYR A 11 -8.19 -19.23 23.65
CA TYR A 11 -9.25 -18.48 22.98
C TYR A 11 -10.46 -18.18 23.88
N ASP A 12 -10.86 -19.14 24.71
CA ASP A 12 -11.95 -18.98 25.69
C ASP A 12 -11.70 -17.92 26.77
N GLN A 13 -10.43 -17.59 27.07
CA GLN A 13 -10.09 -16.52 28.01
C GLN A 13 -10.06 -15.14 27.36
N VAL A 14 -9.73 -15.06 26.06
CA VAL A 14 -9.75 -13.81 25.29
C VAL A 14 -11.20 -13.37 25.03
N MET A 15 -12.11 -14.33 24.78
CA MET A 15 -13.54 -14.05 24.52
C MET A 15 -14.35 -13.69 25.78
N ALA A 16 -13.76 -13.77 26.97
CA ALA A 16 -14.46 -13.48 28.24
C ALA A 16 -14.62 -11.96 28.52
N ASN A 17 -14.06 -11.08 27.69
CA ASN A 17 -14.14 -9.64 27.89
C ASN A 17 -14.70 -8.94 26.63
N ASP A 18 -15.96 -8.48 26.71
CA ASP A 18 -16.64 -7.72 25.65
C ASP A 18 -15.91 -6.44 25.22
N ASN A 19 -14.88 -6.01 25.97
CA ASN A 19 -14.08 -4.83 25.69
C ASN A 19 -12.79 -5.09 24.93
N THR A 20 -12.46 -6.37 24.64
CA THR A 20 -11.22 -6.72 23.93
C THR A 20 -11.12 -6.06 22.58
N CYS A 21 -9.94 -5.50 22.29
CA CYS A 21 -9.63 -4.87 21.00
C CYS A 21 -8.20 -5.17 20.56
N VAL A 22 -7.96 -5.02 19.28
CA VAL A 22 -6.61 -4.96 18.68
C VAL A 22 -6.37 -3.54 18.19
N ILE A 23 -5.22 -2.96 18.50
CA ILE A 23 -4.87 -1.63 18.02
C ILE A 23 -4.06 -1.74 16.73
N ALA A 24 -4.52 -1.05 15.68
CA ALA A 24 -3.73 -0.84 14.48
C ALA A 24 -3.01 0.52 14.56
N ILE A 25 -1.73 0.53 14.17
CA ILE A 25 -0.95 1.71 13.87
C ILE A 25 -0.81 1.78 12.35
N ASP A 26 -1.30 2.86 11.76
CA ASP A 26 -1.15 3.17 10.33
C ASP A 26 -0.23 4.39 10.19
N ALA A 27 1.03 4.14 9.87
CA ALA A 27 2.05 5.17 9.65
C ALA A 27 2.11 5.52 8.16
N GLY A 28 1.16 6.33 7.72
CA GLY A 28 1.04 6.77 6.32
C GLY A 28 2.08 7.82 5.91
N THR A 29 1.94 8.34 4.69
CA THR A 29 2.88 9.32 4.14
C THR A 29 2.74 10.70 4.79
N THR A 30 1.53 11.11 5.15
CA THR A 30 1.25 12.47 5.66
C THR A 30 0.96 12.53 7.15
N GLY A 31 0.75 11.40 7.79
CA GLY A 31 0.41 11.32 9.20
C GLY A 31 0.27 9.89 9.70
N VAL A 32 0.07 9.77 10.99
CA VAL A 32 -0.08 8.51 11.71
C VAL A 32 -1.47 8.42 12.30
N ARG A 33 -2.09 7.24 12.19
CA ARG A 33 -3.34 6.91 12.85
C ARG A 33 -3.16 5.69 13.74
N SER A 34 -3.56 5.79 15.00
CA SER A 34 -3.78 4.63 15.87
C SER A 34 -5.28 4.38 16.00
N ARG A 35 -5.71 3.12 15.86
CA ARG A 35 -7.13 2.75 15.82
C ARG A 35 -7.38 1.45 16.58
N ALA A 36 -8.26 1.48 17.58
CA ALA A 36 -8.74 0.27 18.24
C ALA A 36 -9.86 -0.39 17.42
N VAL A 37 -9.66 -1.64 17.07
CA VAL A 37 -10.62 -2.50 16.36
C VAL A 37 -11.22 -3.46 17.38
N HIS A 38 -12.51 -3.31 17.67
CA HIS A 38 -13.24 -4.11 18.65
C HIS A 38 -13.82 -5.38 18.01
N LEU A 39 -13.81 -6.47 18.75
CA LEU A 39 -14.31 -7.77 18.29
C LEU A 39 -15.84 -7.77 18.12
N ASP A 40 -16.55 -7.03 18.95
CA ASP A 40 -18.01 -6.92 18.93
C ASP A 40 -18.56 -6.02 17.81
N GLY A 41 -17.65 -5.38 17.03
CA GLY A 41 -18.02 -4.51 15.91
C GLY A 41 -18.56 -3.15 16.29
N ARG A 42 -18.39 -2.72 17.57
CA ARG A 42 -18.68 -1.33 17.96
C ARG A 42 -17.80 -0.34 17.19
N PRO A 43 -18.19 0.93 17.09
CA PRO A 43 -17.39 1.96 16.41
C PRO A 43 -15.95 2.00 16.95
N ALA A 44 -14.98 2.10 16.02
CA ALA A 44 -13.60 2.19 16.37
C ALA A 44 -13.28 3.50 17.11
N ILE A 45 -12.37 3.41 18.09
CA ILE A 45 -11.74 4.57 18.71
C ILE A 45 -10.44 4.82 17.95
N ALA A 46 -10.29 6.03 17.44
CA ALA A 46 -9.10 6.38 16.67
C ALA A 46 -8.54 7.74 17.09
N GLU A 47 -7.25 7.92 16.84
CA GLU A 47 -6.53 9.18 16.95
C GLU A 47 -5.64 9.34 15.74
N TYR A 48 -5.55 10.56 15.18
CA TYR A 48 -4.73 10.88 14.01
C TYR A 48 -3.84 12.08 14.31
N ARG A 49 -2.61 12.03 13.82
CA ARG A 49 -1.65 13.13 13.91
C ARG A 49 -0.84 13.25 12.63
N GLU A 50 -0.82 14.44 12.06
CA GLU A 50 0.07 14.80 10.95
C GLU A 50 1.50 15.01 11.44
N PHE A 51 2.46 14.85 10.53
CA PHE A 51 3.85 15.20 10.72
C PHE A 51 4.39 15.97 9.51
N THR A 52 5.53 16.64 9.70
CA THR A 52 6.09 17.56 8.73
C THR A 52 6.64 16.84 7.49
N GLN A 53 6.26 17.33 6.32
CA GLN A 53 6.82 16.91 5.03
C GLN A 53 7.94 17.86 4.65
N HIS A 54 9.12 17.34 4.29
CA HIS A 54 10.27 18.16 3.87
C HIS A 54 10.54 17.97 2.39
N PHE A 55 10.66 19.08 1.66
CA PHE A 55 10.96 19.12 0.22
C PHE A 55 12.25 19.95 0.00
N PRO A 56 13.45 19.38 0.26
CA PRO A 56 14.71 20.15 0.24
C PRO A 56 15.05 20.73 -1.13
N ALA A 57 14.67 20.03 -2.20
CA ALA A 57 14.81 20.48 -3.59
C ALA A 57 13.76 19.80 -4.48
N PRO A 58 13.56 20.26 -5.74
CA PRO A 58 12.65 19.58 -6.67
C PRO A 58 12.96 18.08 -6.79
N GLY A 59 11.94 17.23 -6.61
CA GLY A 59 12.05 15.77 -6.66
C GLY A 59 12.63 15.12 -5.41
N LEU A 60 13.01 15.87 -4.38
CA LEU A 60 13.46 15.34 -3.09
C LEU A 60 12.33 15.40 -2.07
N VAL A 61 12.14 14.29 -1.34
CA VAL A 61 11.11 14.18 -0.29
C VAL A 61 11.70 13.47 0.92
N GLU A 62 11.62 14.11 2.07
CA GLU A 62 12.21 13.62 3.31
C GLU A 62 11.24 13.75 4.49
N HIS A 63 11.37 12.84 5.47
CA HIS A 63 10.66 12.89 6.74
C HIS A 63 11.64 12.86 7.92
N ASP A 64 11.26 13.44 9.05
CA ASP A 64 11.93 13.20 10.32
C ASP A 64 11.40 11.88 10.91
N ALA A 65 12.29 10.86 10.96
CA ALA A 65 11.92 9.54 11.49
C ALA A 65 11.54 9.60 12.99
N LYS A 66 12.09 10.55 13.77
CA LYS A 66 11.74 10.75 15.19
C LYS A 66 10.34 11.34 15.31
N GLU A 67 10.00 12.33 14.47
CA GLU A 67 8.66 12.92 14.46
C GLU A 67 7.58 11.87 14.13
N ILE A 68 7.86 10.95 13.19
CA ILE A 68 6.96 9.81 12.90
C ILE A 68 6.79 8.93 14.14
N ALA A 69 7.89 8.53 14.81
CA ALA A 69 7.81 7.69 15.99
C ALA A 69 7.09 8.39 17.15
N ASP A 70 7.33 9.68 17.37
CA ASP A 70 6.67 10.46 18.39
C ASP A 70 5.17 10.63 18.13
N ALA A 71 4.77 10.77 16.84
CA ALA A 71 3.36 10.77 16.43
C ALA A 71 2.71 9.41 16.69
N VAL A 72 3.41 8.29 16.41
CA VAL A 72 2.95 6.93 16.74
C VAL A 72 2.74 6.78 18.23
N ILE A 73 3.72 7.13 19.06
CA ILE A 73 3.63 7.00 20.52
C ILE A 73 2.47 7.83 21.06
N ALA A 74 2.31 9.07 20.62
CA ALA A 74 1.24 9.96 21.07
C ALA A 74 -0.16 9.45 20.71
N THR A 75 -0.37 8.98 19.46
CA THR A 75 -1.66 8.45 19.02
C THR A 75 -1.97 7.11 19.69
N LEU A 76 -0.96 6.21 19.81
CA LEU A 76 -1.08 4.92 20.47
C LEU A 76 -1.44 5.09 21.95
N SER A 77 -0.71 5.91 22.69
CA SER A 77 -0.98 6.22 24.10
C SER A 77 -2.39 6.76 24.30
N THR A 78 -2.83 7.70 23.44
CA THR A 78 -4.18 8.26 23.49
C THR A 78 -5.25 7.18 23.32
N VAL A 79 -5.09 6.27 22.35
CA VAL A 79 -6.05 5.19 22.10
C VAL A 79 -6.03 4.18 23.26
N ILE A 80 -4.85 3.76 23.74
CA ILE A 80 -4.73 2.84 24.89
C ILE A 80 -5.43 3.42 26.13
N ASN A 81 -5.24 4.70 26.42
CA ASN A 81 -5.88 5.36 27.56
C ASN A 81 -7.40 5.39 27.44
N ARG A 82 -7.95 5.51 26.22
CA ARG A 82 -9.41 5.50 25.98
C ARG A 82 -10.02 4.10 26.09
N VAL A 83 -9.32 3.08 25.64
CA VAL A 83 -9.84 1.70 25.68
C VAL A 83 -9.49 0.96 26.98
N GLY A 84 -8.42 1.38 27.67
CA GLY A 84 -7.81 0.69 28.81
C GLY A 84 -6.83 -0.40 28.39
N ALA A 85 -5.60 -0.34 28.91
CA ALA A 85 -4.50 -1.24 28.51
C ALA A 85 -4.84 -2.73 28.65
N ALA A 86 -5.59 -3.11 29.68
CA ALA A 86 -6.02 -4.49 29.91
C ALA A 86 -6.98 -5.05 28.85
N ASN A 87 -7.55 -4.19 28.01
CA ASN A 87 -8.43 -4.57 26.91
C ASN A 87 -7.69 -4.72 25.57
N VAL A 88 -6.40 -4.37 25.51
CA VAL A 88 -5.60 -4.43 24.29
C VAL A 88 -4.95 -5.81 24.19
N ALA A 89 -5.42 -6.64 23.28
CA ALA A 89 -4.90 -7.98 23.05
C ALA A 89 -3.59 -7.98 22.25
N ALA A 90 -3.49 -7.08 21.26
CA ALA A 90 -2.32 -6.97 20.39
C ALA A 90 -2.26 -5.61 19.71
N ILE A 91 -1.09 -5.30 19.13
CA ILE A 91 -0.84 -4.18 18.24
C ILE A 91 -0.44 -4.73 16.86
N GLY A 92 -1.04 -4.18 15.79
CA GLY A 92 -0.61 -4.37 14.40
C GLY A 92 -0.05 -3.06 13.84
N ILE A 93 0.98 -3.15 13.00
CA ILE A 93 1.64 -2.01 12.36
C ILE A 93 1.47 -2.12 10.84
N THR A 94 1.03 -1.05 10.23
CA THR A 94 1.12 -0.86 8.78
C THR A 94 1.76 0.50 8.51
N ASN A 95 2.41 0.64 7.36
CA ASN A 95 3.24 1.79 7.07
C ASN A 95 3.30 2.10 5.59
N GLN A 96 3.60 3.38 5.28
CA GLN A 96 4.11 3.75 3.96
C GLN A 96 5.32 2.88 3.62
N ARG A 97 5.27 2.20 2.48
CA ARG A 97 6.32 1.28 2.06
C ARG A 97 7.53 2.06 1.51
N GLU A 98 8.64 1.37 1.31
CA GLU A 98 9.84 1.80 0.61
C GLU A 98 10.59 3.02 1.20
N THR A 99 9.99 3.74 2.15
CA THR A 99 10.65 4.85 2.86
C THR A 99 11.73 4.30 3.79
N VAL A 100 12.95 4.83 3.67
CA VAL A 100 14.14 4.27 4.33
C VAL A 100 14.67 5.13 5.46
N VAL A 101 15.11 4.46 6.52
CA VAL A 101 15.76 5.06 7.68
C VAL A 101 17.11 4.38 7.91
N ALA A 102 18.13 5.15 8.31
CA ALA A 102 19.40 4.65 8.83
C ALA A 102 19.58 5.16 10.26
N TRP A 103 19.95 4.29 11.22
CA TRP A 103 20.16 4.68 12.62
C TRP A 103 21.28 3.89 13.30
N ASP A 104 21.76 4.40 14.41
CA ASP A 104 22.75 3.74 15.25
C ASP A 104 22.07 2.77 16.21
N ARG A 105 22.42 1.47 16.14
CA ARG A 105 21.88 0.41 17.01
C ARG A 105 22.21 0.62 18.49
N THR A 106 23.27 1.38 18.80
CA THR A 106 23.70 1.59 20.19
C THR A 106 22.88 2.70 20.85
N THR A 107 22.62 3.77 20.11
CA THR A 107 21.94 4.97 20.65
C THR A 107 20.48 5.07 20.25
N GLY A 108 20.08 4.41 19.17
CA GLY A 108 18.76 4.56 18.55
C GLY A 108 18.56 5.89 17.81
N GLU A 109 19.66 6.65 17.59
CA GLU A 109 19.58 7.94 16.89
C GLU A 109 19.67 7.76 15.38
N PRO A 110 18.74 8.37 14.59
CA PRO A 110 18.82 8.37 13.14
C PRO A 110 20.04 9.15 12.63
N PHE A 111 20.67 8.66 11.58
CA PHE A 111 21.73 9.36 10.85
C PHE A 111 21.16 10.38 9.84
N GLY A 112 20.16 11.13 10.24
CA GLY A 112 19.47 12.15 9.45
C GLY A 112 18.05 11.76 9.08
N THR A 113 17.46 12.49 8.13
CA THR A 113 16.07 12.31 7.67
C THR A 113 15.86 11.00 6.94
N ALA A 114 14.65 10.45 7.02
CA ALA A 114 14.21 9.33 6.18
C ALA A 114 14.02 9.80 4.73
N ILE A 115 14.44 8.98 3.76
CA ILE A 115 14.19 9.25 2.33
C ILE A 115 12.89 8.55 1.95
N VAL A 116 11.90 9.37 1.50
CA VAL A 116 10.53 8.91 1.25
C VAL A 116 10.44 8.15 -0.07
N TRP A 117 9.47 7.28 -0.20
CA TRP A 117 9.20 6.49 -1.42
C TRP A 117 8.98 7.36 -2.68
N GLN A 118 8.51 8.61 -2.52
CA GLN A 118 8.30 9.57 -3.61
C GLN A 118 9.59 10.24 -4.11
N ASP A 119 10.69 10.11 -3.36
CA ASP A 119 11.95 10.77 -3.64
C ASP A 119 12.60 10.21 -4.91
N ARG A 120 13.07 11.09 -5.78
CA ARG A 120 13.63 10.73 -7.09
C ARG A 120 15.15 10.89 -7.18
N ARG A 121 15.86 11.14 -6.04
CA ARG A 121 17.32 11.38 -6.03
C ARG A 121 18.16 10.27 -6.63
N THR A 122 17.67 9.04 -6.65
CA THR A 122 18.38 7.87 -7.17
C THR A 122 17.93 7.47 -8.59
N ALA A 123 17.20 8.32 -9.31
CA ALA A 123 16.70 8.02 -10.66
C ALA A 123 17.85 7.69 -11.62
N SER A 124 18.91 8.52 -11.64
CA SER A 124 20.08 8.30 -12.51
C SER A 124 20.81 6.99 -12.19
N ARG A 125 20.80 6.55 -10.92
CA ARG A 125 21.37 5.26 -10.52
C ARG A 125 20.55 4.09 -11.06
N CYS A 126 19.23 4.20 -11.05
CA CYS A 126 18.35 3.20 -11.66
C CYS A 126 18.57 3.09 -13.18
N GLU A 127 18.74 4.23 -13.86
CA GLU A 127 19.07 4.28 -15.29
C GLU A 127 20.42 3.61 -15.59
N ASP A 128 21.48 3.89 -14.79
CA ASP A 128 22.80 3.26 -14.92
C ASP A 128 22.72 1.74 -14.74
N LEU A 129 21.99 1.26 -13.72
CA LEU A 129 21.78 -0.17 -13.50
C LEU A 129 21.05 -0.83 -14.67
N ALA A 130 20.03 -0.18 -15.23
CA ALA A 130 19.31 -0.67 -16.39
C ALA A 130 20.21 -0.72 -17.64
N ALA A 131 20.99 0.33 -17.88
CA ALA A 131 21.95 0.39 -19.01
C ALA A 131 23.03 -0.69 -18.91
N ARG A 132 23.40 -1.13 -17.70
CA ARG A 132 24.33 -2.23 -17.45
C ARG A 132 23.68 -3.62 -17.52
N GLY A 133 22.38 -3.71 -17.77
CA GLY A 133 21.65 -4.97 -17.97
C GLY A 133 21.20 -5.65 -16.67
N HIS A 134 21.14 -4.95 -15.53
CA HIS A 134 20.73 -5.54 -14.24
C HIS A 134 19.21 -5.67 -14.05
N LEU A 135 18.40 -5.11 -14.96
CA LEU A 135 16.94 -5.15 -14.84
C LEU A 135 16.38 -6.57 -14.72
N ASP A 136 16.89 -7.51 -15.52
CA ASP A 136 16.42 -8.90 -15.50
C ASP A 136 16.75 -9.62 -14.20
N LEU A 137 17.92 -9.33 -13.60
CA LEU A 137 18.29 -9.89 -12.30
C LEU A 137 17.31 -9.38 -11.21
N VAL A 138 17.14 -8.06 -11.12
CA VAL A 138 16.24 -7.43 -10.15
C VAL A 138 14.82 -7.96 -10.32
N ARG A 139 14.31 -7.99 -11.55
CA ARG A 139 12.97 -8.46 -11.84
C ARG A 139 12.74 -9.92 -11.44
N ARG A 140 13.66 -10.82 -11.76
CA ARG A 140 13.55 -12.24 -11.40
C ARG A 140 13.61 -12.52 -9.91
N ARG A 141 14.47 -11.79 -9.16
CA ARG A 141 14.62 -12.01 -7.73
C ARG A 141 13.54 -11.33 -6.90
N THR A 142 13.18 -10.13 -7.28
CA THR A 142 12.36 -9.26 -6.42
C THR A 142 10.93 -9.04 -6.93
N GLY A 143 10.65 -9.37 -8.20
CA GLY A 143 9.39 -9.03 -8.85
C GLY A 143 9.22 -7.53 -9.15
N LEU A 144 10.27 -6.72 -8.92
CA LEU A 144 10.25 -5.28 -9.05
C LEU A 144 10.96 -4.82 -10.34
N VAL A 145 10.87 -3.52 -10.64
CA VAL A 145 11.63 -2.84 -11.68
C VAL A 145 12.71 -1.95 -11.07
N LEU A 146 13.66 -1.49 -11.87
CA LEU A 146 14.64 -0.48 -11.46
C LEU A 146 13.97 0.90 -11.45
N ASP A 147 13.50 1.33 -10.31
CA ASP A 147 12.90 2.65 -10.09
C ASP A 147 13.30 3.19 -8.71
N PRO A 148 13.58 4.49 -8.57
CA PRO A 148 13.88 5.13 -7.29
C PRO A 148 12.74 5.05 -6.26
N TYR A 149 11.56 4.60 -6.66
CA TYR A 149 10.45 4.25 -5.76
C TYR A 149 10.89 3.27 -4.67
N PHE A 150 11.67 2.23 -5.02
CA PHE A 150 12.06 1.16 -4.12
C PHE A 150 13.26 1.52 -3.23
N SER A 151 13.44 0.78 -2.12
CA SER A 151 14.36 1.15 -1.04
C SER A 151 15.85 0.98 -1.40
N GLY A 152 16.22 0.00 -2.21
CA GLY A 152 17.61 -0.44 -2.36
C GLY A 152 18.57 0.65 -2.79
N THR A 153 18.25 1.42 -3.85
CA THR A 153 19.11 2.54 -4.31
C THR A 153 19.14 3.71 -3.31
N LYS A 154 18.07 3.88 -2.49
CA LYS A 154 18.07 4.87 -1.40
C LYS A 154 19.00 4.46 -0.25
N TYR A 155 19.09 3.17 0.08
CA TYR A 155 20.08 2.67 1.04
C TYR A 155 21.51 2.87 0.52
N GLU A 156 21.79 2.54 -0.75
CA GLU A 156 23.09 2.80 -1.40
C GLU A 156 23.43 4.29 -1.28
N TRP A 157 22.49 5.18 -1.61
CA TRP A 157 22.69 6.62 -1.51
C TRP A 157 23.00 7.08 -0.07
N LEU A 158 22.29 6.55 0.94
CA LEU A 158 22.57 6.87 2.36
C LEU A 158 23.99 6.47 2.74
N ILE A 159 24.46 5.29 2.33
CA ILE A 159 25.78 4.76 2.62
C ILE A 159 26.89 5.59 1.96
N GLU A 160 26.64 6.12 0.76
CA GLU A 160 27.61 6.90 0.00
C GLU A 160 27.69 8.37 0.43
N HIS A 161 26.56 8.96 0.87
CA HIS A 161 26.47 10.41 1.06
C HIS A 161 26.31 10.84 2.51
N ARG A 162 26.17 9.91 3.46
CA ARG A 162 26.15 10.19 4.89
C ARG A 162 27.32 9.52 5.57
N ASP A 163 27.80 10.12 6.66
CA ASP A 163 28.86 9.56 7.49
C ASP A 163 28.30 8.43 8.36
N LEU A 164 28.07 7.27 7.73
CA LEU A 164 27.50 6.08 8.39
C LEU A 164 28.62 5.18 8.93
N PRO A 165 28.43 4.59 10.13
CA PRO A 165 29.40 3.64 10.68
C PRO A 165 29.47 2.39 9.78
N ARG A 166 30.69 1.91 9.55
CA ARG A 166 30.95 0.68 8.77
C ARG A 166 31.18 -0.55 9.66
N ASP A 167 30.73 -0.47 10.89
CA ASP A 167 30.77 -1.53 11.89
C ASP A 167 29.33 -2.05 12.17
N GLY A 168 29.19 -2.94 13.14
CA GLY A 168 27.91 -3.55 13.50
C GLY A 168 26.87 -2.57 14.11
N ARG A 169 27.18 -1.27 14.24
CA ARG A 169 26.25 -0.28 14.79
C ARG A 169 25.24 0.24 13.77
N LEU A 170 25.52 0.12 12.47
CA LEU A 170 24.57 0.55 11.44
C LEU A 170 23.34 -0.34 11.43
N ALA A 171 22.16 0.27 11.53
CA ALA A 171 20.90 -0.33 11.18
C ALA A 171 20.28 0.41 9.98
N LEU A 172 19.80 -0.36 9.01
CA LEU A 172 18.99 0.09 7.89
C LEU A 172 17.60 -0.54 8.01
N GLY A 173 16.56 0.17 7.67
CA GLY A 173 15.21 -0.38 7.69
C GLY A 173 14.21 0.55 7.02
N THR A 174 13.03 0.01 6.77
CA THR A 174 11.85 0.77 6.39
C THR A 174 11.13 1.27 7.64
N ILE A 175 10.04 2.01 7.46
CA ILE A 175 9.33 2.65 8.59
C ILE A 175 8.84 1.61 9.62
N ASP A 176 8.38 0.43 9.19
CA ASP A 176 8.03 -0.68 10.09
C ASP A 176 9.19 -1.10 11.01
N SER A 177 10.39 -1.28 10.43
CA SER A 177 11.59 -1.64 11.19
C SER A 177 11.98 -0.56 12.20
N TRP A 178 11.87 0.71 11.81
CA TRP A 178 12.09 1.84 12.70
C TRP A 178 11.09 1.86 13.85
N LEU A 179 9.80 1.66 13.56
CA LEU A 179 8.75 1.64 14.58
C LEU A 179 8.89 0.43 15.53
N LEU A 180 9.24 -0.75 15.00
CA LEU A 180 9.54 -1.93 15.84
C LEU A 180 10.74 -1.66 16.74
N TRP A 181 11.80 -1.04 16.23
CA TRP A 181 12.93 -0.62 17.04
C TRP A 181 12.53 0.28 18.19
N ARG A 182 11.65 1.25 17.94
CA ARG A 182 11.20 2.25 18.93
C ARG A 182 10.20 1.69 19.94
N LEU A 183 9.37 0.73 19.54
CA LEU A 183 8.27 0.20 20.37
C LEU A 183 8.64 -1.10 21.09
N ALA A 184 9.51 -1.92 20.54
CA ALA A 184 9.81 -3.27 21.02
C ALA A 184 11.24 -3.40 21.57
N GLY A 185 11.72 -2.42 22.30
CA GLY A 185 12.99 -2.49 23.05
C GLY A 185 14.22 -2.71 22.17
N GLY A 186 14.29 -2.11 20.97
CA GLY A 186 15.42 -2.21 20.05
C GLY A 186 15.36 -3.46 19.14
N ALA A 187 14.20 -4.05 18.92
CA ALA A 187 14.02 -5.15 17.96
C ALA A 187 14.21 -4.65 16.52
N HIS A 188 15.23 -5.17 15.82
CA HIS A 188 15.53 -4.82 14.43
C HIS A 188 14.93 -5.87 13.48
N LEU A 189 13.65 -5.72 13.20
CA LEU A 189 12.81 -6.66 12.48
C LEU A 189 12.05 -5.97 11.35
N THR A 190 11.64 -6.74 10.34
CA THR A 190 10.69 -6.35 9.29
C THR A 190 9.82 -7.53 8.92
N ASP A 191 8.74 -7.31 8.18
CA ASP A 191 7.96 -8.40 7.60
C ASP A 191 8.31 -8.67 6.13
N VAL A 192 7.88 -9.83 5.63
CA VAL A 192 8.11 -10.23 4.23
C VAL A 192 7.52 -9.25 3.21
N SER A 193 6.41 -8.57 3.54
CA SER A 193 5.76 -7.66 2.60
C SER A 193 6.56 -6.36 2.45
N ASN A 194 7.05 -5.75 3.54
CA ASN A 194 7.96 -4.62 3.48
C ASN A 194 9.31 -4.99 2.86
N ALA A 195 9.90 -6.13 3.25
CA ALA A 195 11.15 -6.63 2.67
C ALA A 195 11.04 -6.79 1.15
N SER A 196 9.92 -7.29 0.64
CA SER A 196 9.67 -7.47 -0.79
C SER A 196 9.69 -6.18 -1.62
N ARG A 197 9.66 -4.99 -0.95
CA ARG A 197 9.67 -3.68 -1.62
C ARG A 197 11.05 -3.03 -1.67
N THR A 198 12.10 -3.74 -1.25
CA THR A 198 13.42 -3.14 -1.07
C THR A 198 14.36 -3.24 -2.26
N MET A 199 14.08 -4.06 -3.27
CA MET A 199 15.02 -4.52 -4.33
C MET A 199 16.22 -5.31 -3.78
N LEU A 200 16.17 -5.79 -2.54
CA LEU A 200 17.23 -6.55 -1.89
C LEU A 200 16.78 -7.95 -1.46
N PHE A 201 15.50 -8.23 -1.58
CA PHE A 201 14.84 -9.41 -1.04
C PHE A 201 14.40 -10.35 -2.17
N ASP A 202 14.87 -11.59 -2.15
CA ASP A 202 14.39 -12.62 -3.07
C ASP A 202 13.03 -13.13 -2.60
N ILE A 203 11.99 -12.79 -3.35
CA ILE A 203 10.60 -13.13 -3.01
C ILE A 203 10.29 -14.63 -3.16
N THR A 204 11.14 -15.41 -3.82
CA THR A 204 10.95 -16.85 -3.98
C THR A 204 11.54 -17.64 -2.80
N THR A 205 12.70 -17.20 -2.30
CA THR A 205 13.36 -17.81 -1.14
C THR A 205 12.98 -17.17 0.18
N LEU A 206 12.36 -16.00 0.16
CA LEU A 206 12.00 -15.16 1.32
C LEU A 206 13.22 -14.82 2.18
N GLN A 207 14.32 -14.46 1.51
CA GLN A 207 15.59 -14.10 2.15
C GLN A 207 16.18 -12.85 1.50
N TRP A 208 17.01 -12.12 2.24
CA TRP A 208 17.88 -11.11 1.65
C TRP A 208 18.81 -11.75 0.62
N ASP A 209 18.87 -11.17 -0.58
CA ASP A 209 19.67 -11.69 -1.68
C ASP A 209 21.09 -11.10 -1.62
N PRO A 210 22.16 -11.93 -1.44
CA PRO A 210 23.52 -11.43 -1.35
C PRO A 210 24.01 -10.72 -2.61
N GLU A 211 23.59 -11.19 -3.82
CA GLU A 211 24.00 -10.60 -5.10
C GLU A 211 23.39 -9.20 -5.27
N LEU A 212 22.12 -9.02 -4.90
CA LEU A 212 21.46 -7.70 -4.92
C LEU A 212 22.04 -6.76 -3.86
N CYS A 213 22.35 -7.27 -2.66
CA CYS A 213 23.02 -6.50 -1.62
C CYS A 213 24.41 -6.02 -2.05
N GLU A 214 25.19 -6.88 -2.73
CA GLU A 214 26.50 -6.51 -3.29
C GLU A 214 26.33 -5.48 -4.43
N LEU A 215 25.40 -5.69 -5.36
CA LEU A 215 25.11 -4.80 -6.49
C LEU A 215 24.80 -3.37 -6.04
N LEU A 216 24.06 -3.22 -4.93
CA LEU A 216 23.65 -1.95 -4.35
C LEU A 216 24.52 -1.53 -3.15
N ASN A 217 25.68 -2.16 -2.95
CA ASN A 217 26.61 -1.82 -1.88
C ASN A 217 25.98 -1.74 -0.49
N VAL A 218 24.97 -2.57 -0.20
CA VAL A 218 24.24 -2.60 1.08
C VAL A 218 24.76 -3.74 1.94
N PRO A 219 25.34 -3.46 3.13
CA PRO A 219 25.81 -4.51 4.03
C PRO A 219 24.63 -5.35 4.55
N MET A 220 24.59 -6.64 4.28
CA MET A 220 23.54 -7.55 4.78
C MET A 220 23.37 -7.49 6.31
N GLY A 221 24.48 -7.34 7.05
CA GLY A 221 24.45 -7.22 8.50
C GLY A 221 23.78 -5.95 9.02
N ALA A 222 23.53 -4.96 8.16
CA ALA A 222 22.78 -3.74 8.51
C ALA A 222 21.26 -3.89 8.29
N LEU A 223 20.80 -4.93 7.59
CA LEU A 223 19.40 -5.18 7.31
C LEU A 223 18.70 -5.88 8.50
N PRO A 224 17.37 -5.70 8.67
CA PRO A 224 16.59 -6.33 9.74
C PRO A 224 16.42 -7.84 9.51
N GLU A 225 16.11 -8.57 10.59
CA GLU A 225 15.61 -9.94 10.48
C GLU A 225 14.18 -9.91 9.90
N VAL A 226 13.94 -10.76 8.90
CA VAL A 226 12.63 -10.85 8.23
C VAL A 226 11.76 -11.88 8.93
N ARG A 227 10.50 -11.54 9.18
CA ARG A 227 9.49 -12.39 9.82
C ARG A 227 8.20 -12.48 9.03
N PRO A 228 7.34 -13.49 9.29
CA PRO A 228 5.98 -13.53 8.79
C PRO A 228 5.20 -12.28 9.15
N SER A 229 4.30 -11.83 8.25
CA SER A 229 3.46 -10.63 8.46
C SER A 229 2.49 -10.80 9.64
N SER A 230 2.01 -12.03 9.87
CA SER A 230 1.24 -12.43 11.05
C SER A 230 2.10 -13.34 11.91
N GLY A 231 2.56 -12.85 13.06
CA GLY A 231 3.46 -13.51 13.99
C GLY A 231 3.99 -12.49 15.00
N ARG A 232 4.54 -12.96 16.13
CA ARG A 232 4.99 -12.06 17.20
C ARG A 232 6.35 -11.43 16.86
N PHE A 233 6.39 -10.10 16.71
CA PHE A 233 7.61 -9.31 16.53
C PHE A 233 8.24 -8.89 17.86
N GLY A 234 7.47 -8.79 18.92
CA GLY A 234 7.93 -8.42 20.26
C GLY A 234 6.76 -7.98 21.13
N VAL A 235 7.10 -7.26 22.19
CA VAL A 235 6.13 -6.58 23.07
C VAL A 235 6.57 -5.13 23.27
N THR A 236 5.63 -4.25 23.56
CA THR A 236 5.97 -2.87 23.95
C THR A 236 6.91 -2.87 25.14
N THR A 237 8.02 -2.12 25.07
CA THR A 237 9.07 -2.13 26.09
C THR A 237 9.76 -0.77 26.21
N GLY A 238 9.66 -0.16 27.39
CA GLY A 238 10.37 1.07 27.72
C GLY A 238 9.93 2.32 26.92
N VAL A 239 8.70 2.32 26.40
CA VAL A 239 8.13 3.42 25.62
C VAL A 239 7.38 4.37 26.54
N ALA A 240 7.70 5.66 26.50
CA ALA A 240 7.02 6.65 27.34
C ALA A 240 5.50 6.63 27.06
N ASP A 241 4.71 6.68 28.12
CA ASP A 241 3.25 6.75 28.10
C ASP A 241 2.54 5.54 27.42
N VAL A 242 3.28 4.47 27.12
CA VAL A 242 2.74 3.20 26.59
C VAL A 242 3.08 2.09 27.59
N PRO A 243 2.09 1.33 28.09
CA PRO A 243 2.36 0.20 28.98
C PRO A 243 3.27 -0.84 28.36
N ASP A 244 4.20 -1.39 29.13
CA ASP A 244 5.04 -2.50 28.72
C ASP A 244 4.22 -3.80 28.60
N GLY A 245 4.66 -4.69 27.70
CA GLY A 245 4.15 -6.05 27.59
C GLY A 245 2.98 -6.25 26.62
N ILE A 246 2.51 -5.23 25.91
CA ILE A 246 1.48 -5.38 24.88
C ILE A 246 2.12 -6.05 23.65
N PRO A 247 1.59 -7.20 23.16
CA PRO A 247 2.12 -7.89 22.00
C PRO A 247 2.07 -7.04 20.73
N ILE A 248 3.16 -7.02 19.95
CA ILE A 248 3.20 -6.49 18.58
C ILE A 248 3.32 -7.69 17.66
N SER A 249 2.24 -8.03 16.92
CA SER A 249 2.11 -9.35 16.31
C SER A 249 1.59 -9.33 14.86
N GLY A 250 1.45 -8.16 14.26
CA GLY A 250 1.11 -8.01 12.86
C GLY A 250 1.87 -6.85 12.24
N VAL A 251 2.56 -7.09 11.13
CA VAL A 251 3.26 -6.04 10.38
C VAL A 251 3.05 -6.28 8.89
N ALA A 252 2.66 -5.24 8.16
CA ALA A 252 2.59 -5.28 6.71
C ALA A 252 2.68 -3.89 6.09
N GLY A 253 3.20 -3.80 4.88
CA GLY A 253 3.11 -2.59 4.07
C GLY A 253 1.65 -2.19 3.81
N ASP A 254 1.38 -0.90 3.65
CA ASP A 254 0.02 -0.33 3.58
C ASP A 254 -0.89 -1.01 2.54
N GLN A 255 -0.36 -1.28 1.35
CA GLN A 255 -1.15 -1.88 0.28
C GLN A 255 -1.43 -3.36 0.52
N GLN A 256 -0.49 -4.10 1.13
CA GLN A 256 -0.66 -5.49 1.53
C GLN A 256 -1.61 -5.59 2.73
N ALA A 257 -1.47 -4.69 3.70
CA ALA A 257 -2.42 -4.59 4.81
C ALA A 257 -3.84 -4.31 4.30
N ALA A 258 -4.03 -3.40 3.33
CA ALA A 258 -5.33 -3.15 2.73
C ALA A 258 -5.91 -4.39 2.02
N LEU A 259 -5.08 -5.15 1.28
CA LEU A 259 -5.49 -6.41 0.64
C LEU A 259 -5.98 -7.43 1.69
N PHE A 260 -5.23 -7.58 2.80
CA PHE A 260 -5.61 -8.44 3.92
C PHE A 260 -6.86 -7.92 4.65
N GLY A 261 -6.93 -6.61 4.87
CA GLY A 261 -8.06 -5.92 5.49
C GLY A 261 -9.35 -6.00 4.67
N GLN A 262 -9.24 -6.06 3.37
CA GLN A 262 -10.36 -6.36 2.46
C GLN A 262 -10.71 -7.87 2.42
N CYS A 263 -10.02 -8.74 3.18
CA CYS A 263 -10.21 -10.19 3.14
C CYS A 263 -10.10 -10.78 1.73
N CYS A 264 -9.16 -10.29 0.92
CA CYS A 264 -8.89 -10.85 -0.41
C CYS A 264 -8.04 -12.13 -0.28
N PHE A 265 -8.55 -13.16 0.43
CA PHE A 265 -7.77 -14.34 0.80
C PHE A 265 -7.72 -15.42 -0.30
N ALA A 266 -8.66 -15.40 -1.22
CA ALA A 266 -8.67 -16.35 -2.33
C ALA A 266 -7.96 -15.81 -3.58
N PRO A 267 -7.31 -16.67 -4.40
CA PRO A 267 -6.78 -16.24 -5.69
C PRO A 267 -7.86 -15.62 -6.57
N GLY A 268 -7.52 -14.52 -7.24
CA GLY A 268 -8.45 -13.71 -8.04
C GLY A 268 -9.24 -12.66 -7.25
N ALA A 269 -9.24 -12.70 -5.92
CA ALA A 269 -9.76 -11.59 -5.14
C ALA A 269 -8.80 -10.41 -5.19
N ALA A 270 -9.32 -9.21 -5.48
CA ALA A 270 -8.49 -8.01 -5.61
C ALA A 270 -9.06 -6.83 -4.83
N LYS A 271 -8.19 -5.88 -4.50
CA LYS A 271 -8.59 -4.59 -3.97
C LYS A 271 -8.11 -3.45 -4.86
N ASN A 272 -8.85 -2.35 -4.86
CA ASN A 272 -8.40 -1.07 -5.40
C ASN A 272 -8.63 0.04 -4.37
N THR A 273 -7.54 0.69 -3.95
CA THR A 273 -7.59 1.85 -3.07
C THR A 273 -7.49 3.11 -3.92
N TYR A 274 -8.58 3.89 -3.97
CA TYR A 274 -8.65 5.16 -4.71
C TYR A 274 -8.18 6.33 -3.83
N GLY A 275 -6.90 6.65 -3.93
CA GLY A 275 -6.27 7.82 -3.30
C GLY A 275 -5.98 8.94 -4.31
N THR A 276 -4.88 9.67 -4.14
CA THR A 276 -4.33 10.61 -5.13
C THR A 276 -4.06 9.92 -6.47
N GLY A 277 -3.40 8.76 -6.42
CA GLY A 277 -3.42 7.71 -7.42
C GLY A 277 -4.26 6.53 -6.94
N SER A 278 -4.17 5.39 -7.63
CA SER A 278 -4.79 4.13 -7.19
C SER A 278 -3.78 3.00 -7.18
N PHE A 279 -3.97 2.08 -6.23
CA PHE A 279 -3.18 0.87 -6.15
C PHE A 279 -4.11 -0.34 -6.22
N VAL A 280 -3.97 -1.10 -7.29
CA VAL A 280 -4.69 -2.36 -7.47
C VAL A 280 -3.77 -3.49 -7.05
N LEU A 281 -4.22 -4.31 -6.11
CA LEU A 281 -3.54 -5.55 -5.74
C LEU A 281 -4.48 -6.73 -5.94
N MET A 282 -3.98 -7.78 -6.59
CA MET A 282 -4.71 -9.04 -6.79
C MET A 282 -3.95 -10.19 -6.15
N ASN A 283 -4.61 -10.94 -5.30
CA ASN A 283 -4.09 -12.20 -4.77
C ASN A 283 -3.96 -13.21 -5.92
N VAL A 284 -2.76 -13.73 -6.13
CA VAL A 284 -2.46 -14.73 -7.17
C VAL A 284 -2.14 -16.12 -6.61
N GLY A 285 -2.35 -16.31 -5.30
CA GLY A 285 -2.17 -17.59 -4.62
C GLY A 285 -0.78 -17.77 -4.02
N SER A 286 -0.41 -19.02 -3.75
CA SER A 286 0.81 -19.38 -3.02
C SER A 286 2.03 -19.62 -3.93
N THR A 287 1.86 -19.60 -5.23
CA THR A 287 2.95 -19.74 -6.20
C THR A 287 3.39 -18.37 -6.69
N CYS A 288 4.68 -18.06 -6.56
CA CYS A 288 5.23 -16.81 -7.11
C CYS A 288 5.10 -16.85 -8.64
N PRO A 289 4.36 -15.90 -9.26
CA PRO A 289 4.27 -15.86 -10.71
C PRO A 289 5.60 -15.41 -11.32
N ASP A 290 5.83 -15.84 -12.57
CA ASP A 290 6.96 -15.33 -13.34
C ASP A 290 6.84 -13.81 -13.53
N PRO A 291 7.95 -13.07 -13.43
CA PRO A 291 7.94 -11.63 -13.61
C PRO A 291 7.46 -11.26 -15.02
N THR A 292 6.49 -10.36 -15.09
CA THR A 292 5.90 -9.90 -16.36
C THR A 292 6.10 -8.40 -16.52
N GLU A 293 6.35 -7.97 -17.75
CA GLU A 293 6.46 -6.55 -18.08
C GLU A 293 5.16 -5.80 -17.77
N GLY A 294 5.29 -4.59 -17.23
CA GLY A 294 4.15 -3.75 -16.88
C GLY A 294 3.56 -3.96 -15.49
N MET A 295 3.88 -5.09 -14.82
CA MET A 295 3.35 -5.43 -13.50
C MET A 295 4.45 -5.61 -12.47
N LEU A 296 4.11 -5.38 -11.19
CA LEU A 296 4.99 -5.71 -10.06
C LEU A 296 4.47 -6.96 -9.37
N THR A 297 5.40 -7.87 -9.04
CA THR A 297 5.12 -9.01 -8.16
C THR A 297 5.60 -8.69 -6.75
N THR A 298 4.82 -9.01 -5.74
CA THR A 298 5.15 -8.74 -4.34
C THR A 298 4.65 -9.88 -3.45
N VAL A 299 5.24 -10.02 -2.27
CA VAL A 299 4.65 -10.87 -1.24
C VAL A 299 3.44 -10.12 -0.66
N GLY A 300 2.27 -10.73 -0.72
CA GLY A 300 1.05 -10.20 -0.10
C GLY A 300 1.13 -10.27 1.43
N TRP A 301 1.42 -11.47 1.96
CA TRP A 301 1.68 -11.74 3.37
C TRP A 301 2.28 -13.14 3.55
N GLN A 302 2.84 -13.36 4.71
CA GLN A 302 3.15 -14.69 5.24
C GLN A 302 2.48 -14.85 6.61
N LEU A 303 1.87 -15.99 6.86
CA LEU A 303 1.30 -16.34 8.16
C LEU A 303 2.30 -17.14 9.03
N ASP A 304 2.03 -17.25 10.32
CA ASP A 304 2.92 -17.91 11.29
C ASP A 304 3.09 -19.43 11.03
N ASP A 305 2.13 -20.05 10.32
CA ASP A 305 2.24 -21.44 9.84
C ASP A 305 3.19 -21.62 8.65
N GLY A 306 3.78 -20.52 8.16
CA GLY A 306 4.70 -20.48 7.02
C GLY A 306 4.00 -20.36 5.66
N SER A 307 2.68 -20.36 5.60
CA SER A 307 1.94 -20.16 4.35
C SER A 307 2.17 -18.75 3.78
N VAL A 308 2.45 -18.68 2.48
CA VAL A 308 2.75 -17.44 1.76
C VAL A 308 1.68 -17.17 0.72
N THR A 309 1.31 -15.91 0.58
CA THR A 309 0.44 -15.42 -0.51
C THR A 309 1.18 -14.37 -1.30
N TYR A 310 1.18 -14.53 -2.63
CA TYR A 310 1.71 -13.55 -3.56
C TYR A 310 0.61 -12.66 -4.12
N ALA A 311 0.98 -11.44 -4.48
CA ALA A 311 0.10 -10.50 -5.14
C ALA A 311 0.78 -9.87 -6.35
N LEU A 312 0.01 -9.59 -7.39
CA LEU A 312 0.38 -8.64 -8.42
C LEU A 312 -0.10 -7.25 -8.02
N GLU A 313 0.75 -6.26 -8.25
CA GLU A 313 0.46 -4.86 -7.97
C GLU A 313 0.55 -4.03 -9.23
N GLY A 314 -0.48 -3.20 -9.45
CA GLY A 314 -0.47 -2.15 -10.45
C GLY A 314 -0.68 -0.78 -9.80
N ALA A 315 0.21 0.16 -10.15
CA ALA A 315 0.16 1.53 -9.69
C ALA A 315 -0.44 2.43 -10.77
N ILE A 316 -1.49 3.16 -10.45
CA ILE A 316 -2.13 4.19 -11.27
C ILE A 316 -1.79 5.54 -10.65
N PHE A 317 -1.03 6.37 -11.35
CA PHE A 317 -0.47 7.58 -10.74
C PHE A 317 -1.49 8.69 -10.50
N VAL A 318 -2.54 8.76 -11.31
CA VAL A 318 -3.51 9.85 -11.27
C VAL A 318 -4.95 9.32 -11.26
N THR A 319 -5.62 9.49 -10.12
CA THR A 319 -7.07 9.28 -9.94
C THR A 319 -7.68 10.45 -9.17
N GLY A 320 -7.56 10.51 -7.85
CA GLY A 320 -8.00 11.66 -7.07
C GLY A 320 -7.28 12.97 -7.41
N ALA A 321 -6.03 12.89 -7.90
CA ALA A 321 -5.31 14.06 -8.41
C ALA A 321 -6.00 14.72 -9.60
N ALA A 322 -6.71 13.95 -10.45
CA ALA A 322 -7.52 14.51 -11.53
C ALA A 322 -8.76 15.26 -11.01
N VAL A 323 -9.33 14.81 -9.90
CA VAL A 323 -10.41 15.54 -9.21
C VAL A 323 -9.88 16.85 -8.62
N GLN A 324 -8.71 16.81 -7.97
CA GLN A 324 -8.06 18.03 -7.47
C GLN A 324 -7.75 19.01 -8.61
N TRP A 325 -7.27 18.52 -9.75
CA TRP A 325 -7.03 19.35 -10.92
C TRP A 325 -8.32 20.00 -11.45
N MET A 326 -9.44 19.30 -11.49
CA MET A 326 -10.73 19.90 -11.86
C MET A 326 -11.14 21.02 -10.90
N ARG A 327 -10.84 20.89 -9.61
CA ARG A 327 -11.11 21.90 -8.59
C ARG A 327 -10.12 23.06 -8.68
N ASP A 328 -8.83 22.79 -8.55
CA ASP A 328 -7.80 23.80 -8.33
C ASP A 328 -7.24 24.37 -9.64
N GLY A 329 -7.19 23.57 -10.70
CA GLY A 329 -6.64 23.94 -12.01
C GLY A 329 -7.70 24.48 -12.97
N LEU A 330 -8.87 23.85 -13.03
CA LEU A 330 -9.93 24.25 -13.96
C LEU A 330 -11.05 25.08 -13.31
N GLY A 331 -11.25 24.99 -11.98
CA GLY A 331 -12.33 25.70 -11.29
C GLY A 331 -13.74 25.27 -11.71
N ILE A 332 -13.92 24.02 -12.17
CA ILE A 332 -15.23 23.51 -12.62
C ILE A 332 -16.03 22.82 -11.50
N ILE A 333 -15.40 22.58 -10.35
CA ILE A 333 -16.00 22.15 -9.10
C ILE A 333 -15.34 22.93 -7.95
N ASP A 334 -16.06 23.13 -6.84
CA ASP A 334 -15.55 23.79 -5.64
C ASP A 334 -15.10 22.77 -4.58
N ASP A 335 -15.67 21.58 -4.62
CA ASP A 335 -15.39 20.47 -3.69
C ASP A 335 -15.33 19.14 -4.44
N ALA A 336 -14.44 18.23 -4.01
CA ALA A 336 -14.29 16.92 -4.60
C ALA A 336 -15.59 16.09 -4.59
N ALA A 337 -16.45 16.26 -3.57
CA ALA A 337 -17.73 15.57 -3.49
C ALA A 337 -18.71 15.96 -4.61
N GLN A 338 -18.57 17.15 -5.22
CA GLN A 338 -19.39 17.60 -6.35
C GLN A 338 -19.08 16.81 -7.63
N THR A 339 -17.92 16.17 -7.74
CA THR A 339 -17.50 15.43 -8.95
C THR A 339 -18.51 14.40 -9.37
N GLY A 340 -18.94 13.56 -8.44
CA GLY A 340 -19.93 12.50 -8.73
C GLY A 340 -21.27 13.04 -9.19
N GLN A 341 -21.74 14.12 -8.58
CA GLN A 341 -23.02 14.77 -8.94
C GLN A 341 -22.94 15.42 -10.33
N LEU A 342 -21.84 16.14 -10.61
CA LEU A 342 -21.64 16.78 -11.91
C LEU A 342 -21.51 15.72 -13.01
N ALA A 343 -20.74 14.67 -12.79
CA ALA A 343 -20.58 13.55 -13.72
C ALA A 343 -21.90 12.80 -13.98
N ALA A 344 -22.77 12.67 -12.99
CA ALA A 344 -24.06 12.02 -13.11
C ALA A 344 -25.15 12.90 -13.78
N SER A 345 -24.89 14.19 -13.97
CA SER A 345 -25.86 15.12 -14.62
C SER A 345 -25.94 14.92 -16.14
N VAL A 346 -25.07 14.12 -16.72
CA VAL A 346 -25.08 13.71 -18.14
C VAL A 346 -25.13 12.19 -18.25
N PRO A 347 -25.74 11.63 -19.32
CA PRO A 347 -25.88 10.18 -19.46
C PRO A 347 -24.53 9.47 -19.68
N ASP A 348 -23.60 10.13 -20.37
CA ASP A 348 -22.27 9.64 -20.70
C ASP A 348 -21.30 10.82 -20.89
N SER A 349 -20.05 10.55 -21.24
CA SER A 349 -19.04 11.59 -21.49
C SER A 349 -19.19 12.35 -22.80
N GLY A 350 -20.21 12.06 -23.61
CA GLY A 350 -20.43 12.67 -24.93
C GLY A 350 -19.30 12.41 -25.92
N GLY A 351 -18.59 11.29 -25.75
CA GLY A 351 -17.42 10.91 -26.56
C GLY A 351 -16.11 11.59 -26.10
N VAL A 352 -16.14 12.38 -25.03
CA VAL A 352 -14.95 12.96 -24.41
C VAL A 352 -14.21 11.87 -23.64
N ILE A 353 -12.91 11.73 -23.86
CA ILE A 353 -12.02 10.84 -23.10
C ILE A 353 -10.89 11.69 -22.51
N CYS A 354 -10.66 11.53 -21.22
CA CYS A 354 -9.56 12.15 -20.48
C CYS A 354 -8.54 11.08 -20.09
N VAL A 355 -7.29 11.20 -20.56
CA VAL A 355 -6.15 10.40 -20.09
C VAL A 355 -5.37 11.29 -19.11
N PRO A 356 -5.47 11.06 -17.78
CA PRO A 356 -4.91 11.97 -16.78
C PRO A 356 -3.43 11.68 -16.50
N ALA A 357 -2.59 11.62 -17.53
CA ALA A 357 -1.16 11.32 -17.41
C ALA A 357 -0.34 12.55 -17.00
N PHE A 358 -0.69 13.20 -15.86
CA PHE A 358 -0.05 14.46 -15.43
C PHE A 358 1.42 14.30 -15.08
N THR A 359 1.81 13.12 -14.59
CA THR A 359 3.18 12.76 -14.21
C THR A 359 3.65 11.49 -14.94
N GLY A 360 3.13 11.24 -16.15
CA GLY A 360 3.30 10.00 -16.88
C GLY A 360 2.20 8.98 -16.59
N LEU A 361 2.32 7.81 -17.19
CA LEU A 361 1.45 6.65 -16.98
C LEU A 361 2.18 5.60 -16.16
N GLY A 362 1.49 5.05 -15.15
CA GLY A 362 1.92 3.89 -14.37
C GLY A 362 1.63 2.57 -15.08
N SER A 363 1.29 1.54 -14.30
CA SER A 363 0.95 0.20 -14.84
C SER A 363 -0.24 0.25 -15.80
N PRO A 364 -0.22 -0.55 -16.88
CA PRO A 364 0.88 -1.40 -17.34
C PRO A 364 1.87 -0.68 -18.26
N TRP A 365 1.67 0.60 -18.53
CA TRP A 365 2.36 1.37 -19.58
C TRP A 365 3.78 1.79 -19.21
N TRP A 366 4.02 2.16 -17.96
CA TRP A 366 5.29 2.67 -17.42
C TRP A 366 5.96 3.71 -18.32
N ASP A 367 5.17 4.71 -18.76
CA ASP A 367 5.62 5.77 -19.67
C ASP A 367 5.76 7.11 -18.90
N PRO A 368 6.99 7.51 -18.51
CA PRO A 368 7.22 8.78 -17.83
C PRO A 368 7.06 10.00 -18.73
N HIS A 369 7.07 9.81 -20.07
CA HIS A 369 6.96 10.86 -21.07
C HIS A 369 5.52 11.11 -21.52
N ALA A 370 4.57 10.28 -21.11
CA ALA A 370 3.14 10.52 -21.36
C ALA A 370 2.67 11.80 -20.63
N ARG A 371 1.75 12.54 -21.25
CA ARG A 371 1.13 13.73 -20.63
C ARG A 371 -0.39 13.70 -20.75
N GLY A 372 -1.04 14.43 -19.84
CA GLY A 372 -2.49 14.54 -19.78
C GLY A 372 -3.10 14.94 -21.11
N THR A 373 -4.06 14.15 -21.60
CA THR A 373 -4.64 14.33 -22.93
C THR A 373 -6.17 14.25 -22.86
N ILE A 374 -6.87 15.18 -23.49
CA ILE A 374 -8.32 15.14 -23.62
C ILE A 374 -8.65 15.10 -25.11
N VAL A 375 -9.43 14.12 -25.54
CA VAL A 375 -9.88 13.94 -26.92
C VAL A 375 -11.40 13.86 -27.00
N GLY A 376 -11.97 14.01 -28.20
CA GLY A 376 -13.41 13.86 -28.41
C GLY A 376 -14.25 15.10 -28.05
N ILE A 377 -13.62 16.24 -27.72
CA ILE A 377 -14.33 17.50 -27.43
C ILE A 377 -15.05 17.99 -28.68
N THR A 378 -16.32 18.35 -28.53
CA THR A 378 -17.17 18.98 -29.53
C THR A 378 -17.72 20.31 -28.99
N ARG A 379 -18.39 21.07 -29.82
CA ARG A 379 -19.07 22.32 -29.37
C ARG A 379 -20.13 22.07 -28.30
N GLY A 380 -20.68 20.87 -28.22
CA GLY A 380 -21.67 20.47 -27.20
C GLY A 380 -21.07 19.97 -25.90
N SER A 381 -19.75 19.80 -25.81
CA SER A 381 -19.10 19.34 -24.59
C SER A 381 -19.15 20.41 -23.50
N THR A 382 -19.51 19.99 -22.28
CA THR A 382 -19.66 20.86 -21.11
C THR A 382 -18.73 20.39 -19.97
N ALA A 383 -18.68 21.16 -18.87
CA ALA A 383 -17.95 20.76 -17.66
C ALA A 383 -18.42 19.39 -17.12
N ALA A 384 -19.73 19.07 -17.25
CA ALA A 384 -20.24 17.77 -16.84
C ALA A 384 -19.68 16.60 -17.64
N HIS A 385 -19.48 16.78 -18.96
CA HIS A 385 -18.84 15.76 -19.82
C HIS A 385 -17.36 15.58 -19.46
N LEU A 386 -16.66 16.67 -19.11
CA LEU A 386 -15.26 16.57 -18.63
C LEU A 386 -15.18 15.83 -17.29
N ALA A 387 -16.05 16.18 -16.33
CA ALA A 387 -16.11 15.49 -15.04
C ALA A 387 -16.46 14.01 -15.22
N ARG A 388 -17.38 13.68 -16.13
CA ARG A 388 -17.72 12.30 -16.47
C ARG A 388 -16.54 11.56 -17.08
N ALA A 389 -15.80 12.14 -18.01
CA ALA A 389 -14.61 11.57 -18.62
C ALA A 389 -13.49 11.32 -17.59
N VAL A 390 -13.31 12.21 -16.60
CA VAL A 390 -12.37 12.02 -15.50
C VAL A 390 -12.79 10.85 -14.61
N VAL A 391 -14.07 10.74 -14.24
CA VAL A 391 -14.57 9.59 -13.45
C VAL A 391 -14.38 8.28 -14.21
N GLU A 392 -14.76 8.24 -15.49
CA GLU A 392 -14.62 7.07 -16.35
C GLU A 392 -13.15 6.64 -16.53
N SER A 393 -12.20 7.59 -16.56
CA SER A 393 -10.78 7.31 -16.69
C SER A 393 -10.23 6.48 -15.54
N MET A 394 -10.76 6.63 -14.33
CA MET A 394 -10.36 5.83 -13.16
C MET A 394 -10.68 4.35 -13.36
N ALA A 395 -11.84 4.06 -13.95
CA ALA A 395 -12.27 2.70 -14.24
C ALA A 395 -11.52 2.10 -15.43
N TYR A 396 -11.26 2.87 -16.48
CA TYR A 396 -10.47 2.40 -17.62
C TYR A 396 -9.03 2.05 -17.22
N GLN A 397 -8.35 2.90 -16.46
CA GLN A 397 -7.00 2.60 -15.94
C GLN A 397 -7.00 1.35 -15.07
N THR A 398 -8.02 1.18 -14.22
CA THR A 398 -8.17 -0.04 -13.41
C THR A 398 -8.36 -1.27 -14.29
N ARG A 399 -9.12 -1.18 -15.38
CA ARG A 399 -9.29 -2.27 -16.35
C ARG A 399 -7.97 -2.63 -17.04
N ASP A 400 -7.19 -1.64 -17.50
CA ASP A 400 -5.88 -1.88 -18.10
C ASP A 400 -4.97 -2.68 -17.17
N VAL A 401 -4.95 -2.29 -15.87
CA VAL A 401 -4.18 -2.98 -14.84
C VAL A 401 -4.67 -4.41 -14.61
N VAL A 402 -5.98 -4.62 -14.46
CA VAL A 402 -6.56 -5.95 -14.19
C VAL A 402 -6.40 -6.89 -15.39
N ASP A 403 -6.57 -6.39 -16.61
CA ASP A 403 -6.35 -7.16 -17.83
C ASP A 403 -4.88 -7.62 -17.91
N ALA A 404 -3.93 -6.74 -17.58
CA ALA A 404 -2.51 -7.08 -17.52
C ALA A 404 -2.20 -8.08 -16.38
N MET A 405 -2.80 -7.94 -15.20
CA MET A 405 -2.65 -8.89 -14.08
C MET A 405 -3.15 -10.29 -14.46
N THR A 406 -4.30 -10.35 -15.11
CA THR A 406 -4.89 -11.62 -15.57
C THR A 406 -4.00 -12.27 -16.63
N ALA A 407 -3.49 -11.50 -17.58
CA ALA A 407 -2.58 -12.00 -18.60
C ALA A 407 -1.25 -12.51 -18.00
N ALA A 408 -0.73 -11.80 -16.99
CA ALA A 408 0.54 -12.13 -16.33
C ALA A 408 0.46 -13.40 -15.46
N SER A 409 -0.62 -13.57 -14.70
CA SER A 409 -0.74 -14.66 -13.71
C SER A 409 -1.55 -15.85 -14.20
N GLY A 410 -2.36 -15.68 -15.23
CA GLY A 410 -3.38 -16.68 -15.62
C GLY A 410 -4.54 -16.79 -14.61
N VAL A 411 -4.56 -15.97 -13.56
CA VAL A 411 -5.61 -15.93 -12.54
C VAL A 411 -6.64 -14.90 -12.94
N SER A 412 -7.89 -15.32 -13.15
CA SER A 412 -8.99 -14.41 -13.47
C SER A 412 -9.43 -13.64 -12.23
N LEU A 413 -9.79 -12.35 -12.42
CA LEU A 413 -10.40 -11.55 -11.37
C LEU A 413 -11.74 -12.18 -10.93
N ALA A 414 -11.89 -12.45 -9.64
CA ALA A 414 -13.11 -13.02 -9.06
C ALA A 414 -14.08 -11.92 -8.60
N ASP A 415 -13.58 -10.95 -7.85
CA ASP A 415 -14.28 -9.75 -7.40
C ASP A 415 -13.27 -8.62 -7.13
N LEU A 416 -13.76 -7.38 -7.20
CA LEU A 416 -12.97 -6.21 -6.82
C LEU A 416 -13.55 -5.56 -5.58
N ARG A 417 -12.76 -5.44 -4.52
CA ARG A 417 -13.10 -4.71 -3.31
C ARG A 417 -12.46 -3.33 -3.34
N VAL A 418 -13.20 -2.30 -2.95
CA VAL A 418 -12.78 -0.92 -3.16
C VAL A 418 -12.83 -0.12 -1.87
N ASP A 419 -11.87 0.79 -1.71
CA ASP A 419 -11.81 1.77 -0.63
C ASP A 419 -11.17 3.07 -1.10
N GLY A 420 -10.94 4.01 -0.18
CA GLY A 420 -10.41 5.32 -0.48
C GLY A 420 -11.50 6.31 -0.91
N GLY A 421 -11.09 7.58 -1.12
CA GLY A 421 -12.04 8.69 -1.27
C GLY A 421 -13.02 8.57 -2.44
N ALA A 422 -12.54 8.14 -3.62
CA ALA A 422 -13.39 8.03 -4.79
C ALA A 422 -14.35 6.82 -4.76
N ALA A 423 -14.13 5.84 -3.87
CA ALA A 423 -15.05 4.72 -3.66
C ALA A 423 -16.44 5.16 -3.14
N ALA A 424 -16.57 6.41 -2.67
CA ALA A 424 -17.87 7.00 -2.31
C ALA A 424 -18.78 7.25 -3.52
N MET A 425 -18.25 7.29 -4.75
CA MET A 425 -19.01 7.58 -5.97
C MET A 425 -19.63 6.30 -6.54
N ASP A 426 -20.92 6.08 -6.30
CA ASP A 426 -21.66 4.92 -6.85
C ASP A 426 -21.57 4.85 -8.39
N LEU A 427 -21.56 6.01 -9.06
CA LEU A 427 -21.39 6.10 -10.52
C LEU A 427 -20.06 5.44 -10.98
N LEU A 428 -18.95 5.76 -10.28
CA LEU A 428 -17.66 5.15 -10.57
C LEU A 428 -17.71 3.63 -10.38
N LEU A 429 -18.28 3.18 -9.26
CA LEU A 429 -18.26 1.77 -8.92
C LEU A 429 -19.13 0.90 -9.84
N GLN A 430 -20.28 1.44 -10.27
CA GLN A 430 -21.08 0.77 -11.29
C GLN A 430 -20.36 0.72 -12.64
N PHE A 431 -19.78 1.83 -13.08
CA PHE A 431 -19.00 1.87 -14.32
C PHE A 431 -17.77 0.95 -14.24
N GLN A 432 -17.12 0.87 -13.07
CA GLN A 432 -16.02 -0.07 -12.83
C GLN A 432 -16.46 -1.54 -12.95
N ALA A 433 -17.62 -1.90 -12.38
CA ALA A 433 -18.17 -3.24 -12.51
C ALA A 433 -18.45 -3.60 -13.99
N ASP A 434 -19.05 -2.66 -14.72
CA ASP A 434 -19.32 -2.84 -16.15
C ASP A 434 -18.04 -2.99 -16.98
N GLN A 435 -16.99 -2.20 -16.66
CA GLN A 435 -15.70 -2.29 -17.35
C GLN A 435 -14.97 -3.61 -17.06
N LEU A 436 -15.01 -4.12 -15.84
CA LEU A 436 -14.32 -5.36 -15.46
C LEU A 436 -15.14 -6.62 -15.76
N GLY A 437 -16.48 -6.52 -15.83
CA GLY A 437 -17.37 -7.66 -15.95
C GLY A 437 -17.44 -8.55 -14.72
N VAL A 438 -17.05 -7.98 -13.55
CA VAL A 438 -17.13 -8.64 -12.24
C VAL A 438 -17.80 -7.73 -11.23
N THR A 439 -18.25 -8.32 -10.13
CA THR A 439 -18.84 -7.58 -9.03
C THR A 439 -17.81 -6.69 -8.35
N VAL A 440 -18.17 -5.41 -8.13
CA VAL A 440 -17.41 -4.46 -7.30
C VAL A 440 -18.11 -4.33 -5.95
N ARG A 441 -17.33 -4.41 -4.84
CA ARG A 441 -17.86 -4.38 -3.48
C ARG A 441 -17.21 -3.28 -2.65
N ARG A 442 -18.04 -2.45 -2.03
CA ARG A 442 -17.59 -1.46 -1.06
C ARG A 442 -17.90 -1.93 0.37
N PRO A 443 -16.92 -1.96 1.28
CA PRO A 443 -17.16 -2.30 2.69
C PRO A 443 -17.79 -1.14 3.44
N THR A 444 -18.43 -1.45 4.59
CA THR A 444 -18.89 -0.42 5.53
C THR A 444 -17.75 0.34 6.20
N ASP A 445 -16.62 -0.33 6.41
CA ASP A 445 -15.41 0.25 6.98
C ASP A 445 -14.35 0.42 5.89
N THR A 446 -14.09 1.65 5.50
CA THR A 446 -13.16 2.01 4.43
C THR A 446 -11.71 2.17 4.89
N GLU A 447 -11.43 2.11 6.20
CA GLU A 447 -10.09 2.14 6.78
C GLU A 447 -9.43 0.74 6.73
N THR A 448 -9.42 0.15 5.56
CA THR A 448 -9.06 -1.26 5.35
C THR A 448 -7.59 -1.54 5.60
N THR A 449 -6.71 -0.55 5.42
CA THR A 449 -5.28 -0.61 5.75
C THR A 449 -5.08 -0.87 7.24
N ALA A 450 -5.67 -0.05 8.10
CA ALA A 450 -5.63 -0.24 9.56
C ALA A 450 -6.29 -1.56 9.97
N LEU A 451 -7.44 -1.92 9.37
CA LEU A 451 -8.09 -3.21 9.62
C LEU A 451 -7.17 -4.39 9.28
N GLY A 452 -6.40 -4.32 8.22
CA GLY A 452 -5.46 -5.37 7.82
C GLY A 452 -4.39 -5.61 8.88
N ALA A 453 -3.75 -4.55 9.36
CA ALA A 453 -2.74 -4.65 10.42
C ALA A 453 -3.34 -5.21 11.72
N ALA A 454 -4.54 -4.75 12.12
CA ALA A 454 -5.23 -5.30 13.29
C ALA A 454 -5.55 -6.79 13.12
N ARG A 455 -6.03 -7.21 11.94
CA ARG A 455 -6.39 -8.60 11.63
C ARG A 455 -5.19 -9.52 11.62
N LEU A 456 -4.05 -9.09 11.05
CA LEU A 456 -2.79 -9.85 11.10
C LEU A 456 -2.34 -10.07 12.54
N ALA A 457 -2.35 -9.01 13.37
CA ALA A 457 -1.97 -9.10 14.77
C ALA A 457 -2.95 -9.95 15.58
N GLY A 458 -4.24 -9.77 15.39
CA GLY A 458 -5.25 -10.53 16.10
C GLY A 458 -5.29 -12.01 15.70
N LEU A 459 -4.97 -12.35 14.45
CA LEU A 459 -4.81 -13.72 13.98
C LEU A 459 -3.62 -14.40 14.69
N ALA A 460 -2.47 -13.71 14.77
CA ALA A 460 -1.27 -14.20 15.43
C ALA A 460 -1.48 -14.47 16.94
N GLU A 461 -2.31 -13.68 17.61
CA GLU A 461 -2.59 -13.81 19.05
C GLU A 461 -3.88 -14.61 19.33
N GLY A 462 -4.50 -15.23 18.32
CA GLY A 462 -5.69 -16.05 18.47
C GLY A 462 -6.97 -15.27 18.81
N VAL A 463 -6.97 -13.96 18.64
CA VAL A 463 -8.17 -13.10 18.79
C VAL A 463 -9.22 -13.45 17.73
N TRP A 464 -8.78 -13.72 16.52
CA TRP A 464 -9.54 -14.38 15.46
C TRP A 464 -8.88 -15.72 15.15
N PRO A 465 -9.64 -16.84 15.15
CA PRO A 465 -9.04 -18.17 15.04
C PRO A 465 -8.54 -18.51 13.64
N ASP A 466 -9.13 -17.91 12.60
CA ASP A 466 -8.86 -18.25 11.20
C ASP A 466 -9.30 -17.16 10.23
N LEU A 467 -8.89 -17.30 8.95
CA LEU A 467 -9.25 -16.41 7.84
C LEU A 467 -10.75 -16.44 7.51
N ASP A 468 -11.42 -17.55 7.74
CA ASP A 468 -12.87 -17.68 7.51
C ASP A 468 -13.65 -16.80 8.48
N THR A 469 -13.22 -16.74 9.74
CA THR A 469 -13.81 -15.84 10.74
C THR A 469 -13.59 -14.37 10.37
N LEU A 470 -12.40 -14.01 9.89
CA LEU A 470 -12.13 -12.67 9.37
C LEU A 470 -13.00 -12.34 8.16
N SER A 471 -13.18 -13.30 7.25
CA SER A 471 -14.05 -13.13 6.07
C SER A 471 -15.50 -12.89 6.45
N ARG A 472 -16.02 -13.59 7.46
CA ARG A 472 -17.39 -13.37 8.02
C ARG A 472 -17.54 -12.03 8.74
N ALA A 473 -16.46 -11.51 9.31
CA ALA A 473 -16.43 -10.20 9.98
C ALA A 473 -16.39 -9.02 8.98
N TRP A 474 -16.03 -9.27 7.72
CA TRP A 474 -16.07 -8.26 6.68
C TRP A 474 -17.52 -7.89 6.35
N LYS A 475 -17.87 -6.61 6.44
CA LYS A 475 -19.26 -6.15 6.24
C LYS A 475 -19.38 -5.38 4.94
N LEU A 476 -20.32 -5.83 4.09
CA LEU A 476 -20.68 -5.16 2.85
C LEU A 476 -21.53 -3.90 3.15
N ASP A 477 -21.15 -2.77 2.56
CA ASP A 477 -21.99 -1.58 2.43
C ASP A 477 -22.85 -1.69 1.17
N LYS A 478 -22.20 -1.81 0.00
CA LYS A 478 -22.89 -1.88 -1.28
C LYS A 478 -22.15 -2.75 -2.28
N GLU A 479 -22.92 -3.43 -3.11
CA GLU A 479 -22.47 -4.26 -4.22
C GLU A 479 -22.96 -3.67 -5.54
N PHE A 480 -22.07 -3.69 -6.55
CA PHE A 480 -22.33 -3.24 -7.91
C PHE A 480 -22.10 -4.42 -8.86
N ALA A 481 -23.17 -4.97 -9.37
CA ALA A 481 -23.11 -6.07 -10.34
C ALA A 481 -22.88 -5.52 -11.75
N PRO A 482 -22.06 -6.18 -12.58
CA PRO A 482 -21.83 -5.76 -13.95
C PRO A 482 -23.08 -5.95 -14.80
N THR A 483 -23.28 -5.06 -15.76
CA THR A 483 -24.29 -5.24 -16.81
C THR A 483 -23.94 -6.49 -17.65
N PRO A 484 -24.89 -7.39 -17.92
CA PRO A 484 -24.62 -8.62 -18.69
C PRO A 484 -24.09 -8.37 -20.11
N ASP A 485 -24.59 -7.32 -20.77
CA ASP A 485 -24.10 -6.92 -22.10
C ASP A 485 -22.88 -6.00 -21.97
N ARG A 486 -21.73 -6.53 -22.31
CA ARG A 486 -20.44 -5.82 -22.25
C ARG A 486 -20.11 -4.98 -23.48
N THR A 487 -20.96 -4.98 -24.49
CA THR A 487 -20.69 -4.32 -25.79
C THR A 487 -20.27 -2.86 -25.63
N GLN A 488 -20.99 -2.10 -24.80
CA GLN A 488 -20.68 -0.68 -24.55
C GLN A 488 -19.37 -0.51 -23.78
N ALA A 489 -19.13 -1.36 -22.78
CA ALA A 489 -17.89 -1.33 -21.99
C ALA A 489 -16.67 -1.60 -22.88
N ASP A 490 -16.74 -2.59 -23.78
CA ASP A 490 -15.65 -2.97 -24.67
C ASP A 490 -15.41 -1.92 -25.77
N VAL A 491 -16.46 -1.32 -26.33
CA VAL A 491 -16.35 -0.18 -27.26
C VAL A 491 -15.71 1.01 -26.58
N GLY A 492 -16.14 1.37 -25.38
CA GLY A 492 -15.56 2.48 -24.60
C GLY A 492 -14.09 2.24 -24.26
N HIS A 493 -13.73 1.05 -23.83
CA HIS A 493 -12.34 0.68 -23.55
C HIS A 493 -11.46 0.71 -24.81
N ALA A 494 -11.94 0.24 -25.95
CA ALA A 494 -11.22 0.34 -27.21
C ALA A 494 -10.95 1.82 -27.61
N GLN A 495 -11.90 2.72 -27.34
CA GLN A 495 -11.71 4.16 -27.55
C GLN A 495 -10.71 4.74 -26.55
N TRP A 496 -10.75 4.33 -25.28
CA TRP A 496 -9.78 4.67 -24.26
C TRP A 496 -8.36 4.31 -24.66
N LEU A 497 -8.11 3.07 -25.10
CA LEU A 497 -6.78 2.63 -25.57
C LEU A 497 -6.25 3.50 -26.71
N ARG A 498 -7.12 3.93 -27.64
CA ARG A 498 -6.74 4.86 -28.71
C ARG A 498 -6.39 6.26 -28.18
N ALA A 499 -6.96 6.69 -27.07
CA ALA A 499 -6.61 7.96 -26.42
C ALA A 499 -5.28 7.83 -25.67
N VAL A 500 -5.05 6.71 -24.98
CA VAL A 500 -3.77 6.40 -24.34
C VAL A 500 -2.62 6.45 -25.34
N GLU A 501 -2.74 5.80 -26.50
CA GLU A 501 -1.71 5.85 -27.55
C GLU A 501 -1.37 7.29 -28.01
N ARG A 502 -2.29 8.24 -27.89
CA ARG A 502 -2.05 9.65 -28.23
C ARG A 502 -1.37 10.44 -27.11
N SER A 503 -1.43 9.94 -25.89
CA SER A 503 -0.81 10.57 -24.72
C SER A 503 0.63 10.10 -24.49
N ARG A 504 0.98 8.92 -25.03
CA ARG A 504 2.28 8.29 -24.83
C ARG A 504 3.39 9.01 -25.59
N ASN A 505 4.61 8.97 -25.02
CA ASN A 505 5.81 9.56 -25.60
C ASN A 505 5.61 11.03 -26.04
N TRP A 506 4.79 11.79 -25.32
CA TRP A 506 4.48 13.19 -25.63
C TRP A 506 5.69 14.09 -25.44
N GLU A 507 6.43 13.93 -24.34
CA GLU A 507 7.72 14.59 -24.12
C GLU A 507 8.84 13.71 -24.65
N GLN A 508 9.70 14.30 -25.51
CA GLN A 508 10.87 13.62 -26.08
C GLN A 508 12.14 13.92 -25.28
#